data_7dfc48db4d8812021c7a9621256ecc64
#
_entry.id   7dfc48db4d8812021c7a9621256ecc64
#
_cell.length_a   1.000
_cell.length_b   1.000
_cell.length_c   1.000
_cell.angle_alpha   90.00
_cell.angle_beta   90.00
_cell.angle_gamma   90.00
#
_symmetry.space_group_name_H-M   'P 1'
#
loop_
_entity.id
_entity.type
_entity.pdbx_description
1 polymer ?
#
loop_
_entity_poly.entity_id
_entity_poly.type
_entity_poly.pdbx_seq_one_letter_code
_entity_poly.pdbx_strand_id
1 'polypeptide(L)'
;MDSQQKVLNAFTITKKYVDMMGGSIAVESKKGVGSTFTVEIPLELSEQVIQSEQKQHLHRDLTGIHVLMAEDNDLNAELATIMLEDAGMTVTRASDGKEVVNLFKNHPRGTYDLILMDIMMPNMDGHQAAKAIRALGIERSDAVTIPIIALSANAFIDDIQESLDSGMNDHISKPINMEELIDTITKYIKHD
;
A
#
# COMPACT_ATOMS: atom_id res chain seq x y z
N MET A 1 5.21 -28.41 -1.37
CA MET A 1 5.83 -27.96 -2.63
C MET A 1 7.24 -27.53 -2.33
N ASP A 2 8.22 -28.16 -2.97
CA ASP A 2 9.66 -27.94 -2.68
C ASP A 2 10.06 -26.50 -3.06
N SER A 3 10.92 -25.89 -2.26
CA SER A 3 11.43 -24.52 -2.49
C SER A 3 12.10 -24.36 -3.86
N GLN A 4 12.71 -25.42 -4.37
CA GLN A 4 13.30 -25.45 -5.71
C GLN A 4 12.25 -25.31 -6.81
N GLN A 5 11.07 -25.92 -6.65
CA GLN A 5 9.98 -25.84 -7.62
C GLN A 5 9.37 -24.43 -7.68
N LYS A 6 9.29 -23.72 -6.53
CA LYS A 6 8.81 -22.33 -6.48
C LYS A 6 9.75 -21.37 -7.22
N VAL A 7 11.07 -21.53 -7.03
CA VAL A 7 12.08 -20.70 -7.71
C VAL A 7 12.07 -20.94 -9.22
N LEU A 8 11.95 -22.20 -9.64
CA LEU A 8 11.88 -22.56 -11.07
C LEU A 8 10.64 -21.98 -11.72
N ASN A 9 9.49 -22.03 -11.04
CA ASN A 9 8.24 -21.47 -11.56
C ASN A 9 8.32 -19.93 -11.68
N ALA A 10 8.86 -19.23 -10.66
CA ALA A 10 9.04 -17.78 -10.71
C ALA A 10 9.95 -17.35 -11.87
N PHE A 11 11.08 -18.03 -12.06
CA PHE A 11 11.98 -17.76 -13.19
C PHE A 11 11.31 -17.98 -14.53
N THR A 12 10.52 -19.05 -14.67
CA THR A 12 9.80 -19.36 -15.92
C THR A 12 8.78 -18.27 -16.27
N ILE A 13 8.07 -17.75 -15.27
CA ILE A 13 7.10 -16.66 -15.47
C ILE A 13 7.84 -15.38 -15.87
N THR A 14 8.89 -15.01 -15.16
CA THR A 14 9.71 -13.82 -15.48
C THR A 14 10.27 -13.93 -16.89
N LYS A 15 10.85 -15.08 -17.25
CA LYS A 15 11.38 -15.32 -18.59
C LYS A 15 10.30 -15.10 -19.67
N LYS A 16 9.10 -15.62 -19.47
CA LYS A 16 8.00 -15.46 -20.43
C LYS A 16 7.66 -13.98 -20.66
N TYR A 17 7.60 -13.15 -19.60
CA TYR A 17 7.34 -11.71 -19.74
C TYR A 17 8.48 -10.99 -20.45
N VAL A 18 9.73 -11.30 -20.11
CA VAL A 18 10.90 -10.72 -20.79
C VAL A 18 10.92 -11.08 -22.28
N ASP A 19 10.66 -12.36 -22.60
CA ASP A 19 10.58 -12.82 -24.01
C ASP A 19 9.43 -12.11 -24.77
N MET A 20 8.27 -11.88 -24.12
CA MET A 20 7.14 -11.13 -24.71
C MET A 20 7.48 -9.65 -24.96
N MET A 21 8.40 -9.07 -24.20
CA MET A 21 8.91 -7.71 -24.38
C MET A 21 10.07 -7.66 -25.39
N GLY A 22 10.39 -8.78 -26.06
CA GLY A 22 11.50 -8.88 -27.01
C GLY A 22 12.89 -8.84 -26.36
N GLY A 23 12.96 -9.05 -25.05
CA GLY A 23 14.19 -9.00 -24.27
C GLY A 23 14.84 -10.36 -24.03
N SER A 24 15.86 -10.37 -23.19
CA SER A 24 16.56 -11.59 -22.73
C SER A 24 16.79 -11.56 -21.23
N ILE A 25 16.84 -12.76 -20.61
CA ILE A 25 17.18 -12.91 -19.19
C ILE A 25 18.26 -13.99 -19.06
N ALA A 26 19.32 -13.68 -18.32
CA ALA A 26 20.40 -14.58 -17.97
C ALA A 26 20.53 -14.69 -16.45
N VAL A 27 21.04 -15.84 -15.97
CA VAL A 27 21.31 -16.07 -14.56
C VAL A 27 22.69 -16.70 -14.38
N GLU A 28 23.48 -16.13 -13.50
CA GLU A 28 24.75 -16.68 -13.02
C GLU A 28 24.60 -16.95 -11.53
N SER A 29 24.87 -18.18 -11.11
CA SER A 29 24.70 -18.58 -9.71
C SER A 29 25.84 -19.48 -9.24
N LYS A 30 26.36 -19.18 -8.04
CA LYS A 30 27.38 -20.02 -7.37
C LYS A 30 26.92 -20.34 -5.96
N LYS A 31 26.79 -21.63 -5.66
CA LYS A 31 26.36 -22.11 -4.34
C LYS A 31 27.23 -21.53 -3.22
N GLY A 32 26.59 -20.92 -2.23
CA GLY A 32 27.24 -20.28 -1.08
C GLY A 32 27.80 -18.87 -1.35
N VAL A 33 27.68 -18.35 -2.57
CA VAL A 33 28.13 -17.00 -2.95
C VAL A 33 26.93 -16.10 -3.29
N GLY A 34 25.99 -16.60 -4.09
CA GLY A 34 24.81 -15.86 -4.51
C GLY A 34 24.43 -16.11 -5.96
N SER A 35 23.43 -15.38 -6.43
CA SER A 35 22.92 -15.40 -7.81
C SER A 35 22.79 -14.00 -8.35
N THR A 36 23.19 -13.81 -9.62
CA THR A 36 23.00 -12.57 -10.37
C THR A 36 22.04 -12.86 -11.50
N PHE A 37 21.00 -12.04 -11.61
CA PHE A 37 20.04 -12.06 -12.71
C PHE A 37 20.25 -10.81 -13.56
N THR A 38 20.45 -11.01 -14.87
CA THR A 38 20.60 -9.92 -15.84
C THR A 38 19.40 -9.95 -16.78
N VAL A 39 18.70 -8.82 -16.91
CA VAL A 39 17.56 -8.67 -17.81
C VAL A 39 17.89 -7.55 -18.79
N GLU A 40 17.73 -7.82 -20.08
CA GLU A 40 17.90 -6.84 -21.16
C GLU A 40 16.57 -6.73 -21.91
N ILE A 41 16.03 -5.51 -22.00
CA ILE A 41 14.76 -5.24 -22.69
C ILE A 41 15.02 -4.13 -23.69
N PRO A 42 14.72 -4.33 -25.02
CA PRO A 42 14.78 -3.26 -25.99
C PRO A 42 13.66 -2.25 -25.69
N LEU A 43 14.02 -0.99 -25.56
CA LEU A 43 13.07 0.11 -25.37
C LEU A 43 13.19 1.06 -26.55
N GLU A 44 12.09 1.40 -27.18
CA GLU A 44 12.04 2.48 -28.15
C GLU A 44 12.10 3.82 -27.41
N LEU A 45 13.02 4.69 -27.82
CA LEU A 45 13.05 6.06 -27.31
C LEU A 45 11.82 6.77 -27.88
N SER A 46 10.89 7.15 -27.02
CA SER A 46 9.81 8.05 -27.40
C SER A 46 10.38 9.44 -27.63
N GLU A 47 10.25 9.95 -28.87
CA GLU A 47 10.51 11.37 -29.17
C GLU A 47 9.40 12.28 -28.61
N GLN A 48 8.32 11.71 -28.11
CA GLN A 48 7.41 12.48 -27.29
C GLN A 48 8.20 12.88 -26.03
N VAL A 49 8.73 14.10 -26.06
CA VAL A 49 8.95 14.85 -24.83
C VAL A 49 7.66 14.61 -24.06
N ILE A 50 7.72 13.79 -23.02
CA ILE A 50 6.74 13.86 -21.98
C ILE A 50 6.85 15.32 -21.56
N GLN A 51 6.00 16.19 -22.16
CA GLN A 51 5.53 17.29 -21.39
C GLN A 51 4.93 16.55 -20.18
N SER A 52 5.79 16.30 -19.19
CA SER A 52 5.32 16.27 -17.86
C SER A 52 4.41 17.50 -17.85
N GLU A 53 3.11 17.28 -18.07
CA GLU A 53 2.18 18.18 -17.46
C GLU A 53 2.76 18.29 -16.06
N GLN A 54 3.44 19.40 -15.83
CA GLN A 54 3.49 19.97 -14.52
C GLN A 54 2.01 20.24 -14.25
N LYS A 55 1.24 19.16 -14.00
CA LYS A 55 0.13 19.23 -13.12
C LYS A 55 0.77 19.87 -11.92
N GLN A 56 0.52 21.16 -11.80
CA GLN A 56 0.84 21.89 -10.61
C GLN A 56 0.47 20.90 -9.53
N HIS A 57 1.48 20.27 -8.93
CA HIS A 57 1.29 19.63 -7.66
C HIS A 57 0.74 20.76 -6.82
N LEU A 58 -0.58 20.86 -6.79
CA LEU A 58 -1.25 21.57 -5.73
C LEU A 58 -0.63 20.89 -4.52
N HIS A 59 0.36 21.54 -3.93
CA HIS A 59 0.81 21.25 -2.58
C HIS A 59 -0.45 21.47 -1.75
N ARG A 60 -1.30 20.44 -1.73
CA ARG A 60 -2.39 20.41 -0.79
C ARG A 60 -1.68 20.30 0.54
N ASP A 61 -1.77 21.36 1.29
CA ASP A 61 -1.18 21.38 2.63
C ASP A 61 -1.95 20.37 3.48
N LEU A 62 -1.35 19.19 3.68
CA LEU A 62 -1.86 18.11 4.52
C LEU A 62 -1.23 18.17 5.92
N THR A 63 -0.67 19.33 6.27
CA THR A 63 -0.08 19.59 7.59
C THR A 63 -1.17 19.43 8.66
N GLY A 64 -0.82 18.67 9.70
CA GLY A 64 -1.70 18.40 10.82
C GLY A 64 -2.57 17.16 10.67
N ILE A 65 -2.59 16.52 9.51
CA ILE A 65 -3.27 15.24 9.31
C ILE A 65 -2.45 14.12 9.97
N HIS A 66 -3.10 13.33 10.81
CA HIS A 66 -2.49 12.21 11.50
C HIS A 66 -3.01 10.88 10.96
N VAL A 67 -2.13 10.14 10.31
CA VAL A 67 -2.41 8.84 9.69
C VAL A 67 -2.05 7.71 10.64
N LEU A 68 -2.98 6.78 10.88
CA LEU A 68 -2.68 5.49 11.49
C LEU A 68 -2.48 4.46 10.37
N MET A 69 -1.27 3.94 10.22
CA MET A 69 -0.90 3.03 9.15
C MET A 69 -0.64 1.62 9.68
N ALA A 70 -1.31 0.62 9.13
CA ALA A 70 -1.04 -0.80 9.36
C ALA A 70 -0.30 -1.39 8.16
N GLU A 71 0.94 -1.80 8.35
CA GLU A 71 1.82 -2.42 7.35
C GLU A 71 2.85 -3.30 8.08
N ASP A 72 2.88 -4.59 7.76
CA ASP A 72 3.74 -5.57 8.41
C ASP A 72 5.18 -5.59 7.87
N ASN A 73 5.38 -5.14 6.64
CA ASN A 73 6.69 -5.05 6.02
C ASN A 73 7.39 -3.73 6.39
N ASP A 74 8.55 -3.82 7.07
CA ASP A 74 9.28 -2.65 7.55
C ASP A 74 9.70 -1.70 6.43
N LEU A 75 10.13 -2.23 5.28
CA LEU A 75 10.59 -1.41 4.15
C LEU A 75 9.40 -0.67 3.49
N ASN A 76 8.26 -1.34 3.32
CA ASN A 76 7.06 -0.70 2.79
C ASN A 76 6.57 0.40 3.73
N ALA A 77 6.55 0.11 5.04
CA ALA A 77 6.15 1.07 6.05
C ALA A 77 7.05 2.30 6.09
N GLU A 78 8.37 2.11 6.03
CA GLU A 78 9.33 3.21 5.99
C GLU A 78 9.13 4.07 4.74
N LEU A 79 9.00 3.45 3.56
CA LEU A 79 8.78 4.17 2.32
C LEU A 79 7.47 4.98 2.36
N ALA A 80 6.36 4.35 2.76
CA ALA A 80 5.08 5.03 2.87
C ALA A 80 5.11 6.17 3.91
N THR A 81 5.81 5.97 5.04
CA THR A 81 5.98 7.01 6.06
C THR A 81 6.71 8.22 5.49
N ILE A 82 7.84 8.03 4.82
CA ILE A 82 8.59 9.13 4.18
C ILE A 82 7.68 9.89 3.20
N MET A 83 6.94 9.17 2.35
CA MET A 83 6.04 9.78 1.37
C MET A 83 4.93 10.62 2.01
N LEU A 84 4.35 10.16 3.11
CA LEU A 84 3.28 10.87 3.84
C LEU A 84 3.83 12.08 4.60
N GLU A 85 5.00 11.93 5.24
CA GLU A 85 5.66 13.00 5.97
C GLU A 85 6.14 14.12 5.04
N ASP A 86 6.64 13.81 3.84
CA ASP A 86 6.99 14.78 2.81
C ASP A 86 5.76 15.60 2.35
N ALA A 87 4.55 15.03 2.45
CA ALA A 87 3.30 15.74 2.20
C ALA A 87 2.77 16.53 3.42
N GLY A 88 3.50 16.56 4.53
CA GLY A 88 3.18 17.31 5.74
C GLY A 88 2.33 16.56 6.78
N MET A 89 2.04 15.28 6.57
CA MET A 89 1.29 14.44 7.50
C MET A 89 2.18 13.89 8.62
N THR A 90 1.56 13.41 9.70
CA THR A 90 2.22 12.60 10.73
C THR A 90 1.73 11.16 10.65
N VAL A 91 2.60 10.20 10.94
CA VAL A 91 2.28 8.77 10.80
C VAL A 91 2.51 8.04 12.13
N THR A 92 1.52 7.27 12.55
CA THR A 92 1.68 6.24 13.58
C THR A 92 1.57 4.88 12.91
N ARG A 93 2.62 4.06 13.01
CA ARG A 93 2.64 2.73 12.42
C ARG A 93 2.15 1.67 13.40
N ALA A 94 1.40 0.70 12.88
CA ALA A 94 1.09 -0.60 13.45
C ALA A 94 1.67 -1.70 12.56
N SER A 95 2.19 -2.77 13.16
CA SER A 95 2.83 -3.89 12.45
C SER A 95 1.86 -5.01 12.08
N ASP A 96 0.63 -4.97 12.59
CA ASP A 96 -0.43 -5.93 12.26
C ASP A 96 -1.83 -5.39 12.59
N GLY A 97 -2.86 -6.16 12.20
CA GLY A 97 -4.26 -5.79 12.43
C GLY A 97 -4.65 -5.70 13.91
N LYS A 98 -4.01 -6.47 14.80
CA LYS A 98 -4.30 -6.39 16.25
C LYS A 98 -3.75 -5.10 16.84
N GLU A 99 -2.55 -4.72 16.43
CA GLU A 99 -1.90 -3.50 16.91
C GLU A 99 -2.65 -2.27 16.45
N VAL A 100 -3.08 -2.18 15.18
CA VAL A 100 -3.85 -1.02 14.69
C VAL A 100 -5.18 -0.86 15.45
N VAL A 101 -5.90 -1.96 15.71
CA VAL A 101 -7.14 -1.92 16.54
C VAL A 101 -6.84 -1.43 17.96
N ASN A 102 -5.76 -1.91 18.57
CA ASN A 102 -5.37 -1.49 19.92
C ASN A 102 -4.93 -0.01 19.96
N LEU A 103 -4.15 0.45 19.01
CA LEU A 103 -3.73 1.85 18.90
C LEU A 103 -4.96 2.75 18.73
N PHE A 104 -5.85 2.40 17.79
CA PHE A 104 -7.08 3.16 17.57
C PHE A 104 -7.96 3.20 18.83
N LYS A 105 -8.16 2.05 19.51
CA LYS A 105 -9.00 1.95 20.70
C LYS A 105 -8.47 2.75 21.89
N ASN A 106 -7.16 2.75 22.11
CA ASN A 106 -6.53 3.28 23.33
C ASN A 106 -6.15 4.76 23.25
N HIS A 107 -6.15 5.36 22.06
CA HIS A 107 -5.92 6.79 21.90
C HIS A 107 -7.21 7.61 22.00
N PRO A 108 -7.14 8.87 22.37
CA PRO A 108 -8.32 9.75 22.40
C PRO A 108 -9.05 9.79 21.05
N ARG A 109 -10.36 10.08 21.08
CA ARG A 109 -11.13 10.27 19.83
C ARG A 109 -10.57 11.44 19.05
N GLY A 110 -10.52 11.30 17.72
CA GLY A 110 -9.97 12.33 16.83
C GLY A 110 -8.43 12.45 16.88
N THR A 111 -7.71 11.48 17.48
CA THR A 111 -6.25 11.42 17.38
C THR A 111 -5.81 11.12 15.95
N TYR A 112 -6.55 10.32 15.23
CA TYR A 112 -6.26 9.92 13.86
C TYR A 112 -7.35 10.44 12.93
N ASP A 113 -6.94 10.95 11.78
CA ASP A 113 -7.84 11.49 10.74
C ASP A 113 -8.20 10.43 9.70
N LEU A 114 -7.31 9.47 9.49
CA LEU A 114 -7.56 8.33 8.59
C LEU A 114 -6.70 7.12 8.97
N ILE A 115 -7.08 5.95 8.43
CA ILE A 115 -6.34 4.70 8.57
C ILE A 115 -5.96 4.22 7.17
N LEU A 116 -4.66 3.94 6.96
CA LEU A 116 -4.15 3.16 5.84
C LEU A 116 -3.98 1.72 6.30
N MET A 117 -4.62 0.76 5.62
CA MET A 117 -4.73 -0.60 6.09
C MET A 117 -4.24 -1.59 5.04
N ASP A 118 -3.07 -2.20 5.26
CA ASP A 118 -2.69 -3.37 4.46
C ASP A 118 -3.69 -4.50 4.70
N ILE A 119 -4.08 -5.17 3.62
CA ILE A 119 -4.99 -6.31 3.69
C ILE A 119 -4.25 -7.55 4.19
N MET A 120 -3.04 -7.80 3.70
CA MET A 120 -2.30 -9.04 3.92
C MET A 120 -1.31 -8.93 5.07
N MET A 121 -1.80 -9.05 6.31
CA MET A 121 -0.97 -8.99 7.52
C MET A 121 -1.07 -10.26 8.37
N PRO A 122 -0.02 -10.60 9.15
CA PRO A 122 -0.06 -11.71 10.10
C PRO A 122 -1.00 -11.41 11.29
N ASN A 123 -1.35 -12.44 12.04
CA ASN A 123 -2.15 -12.41 13.26
C ASN A 123 -3.60 -11.94 13.08
N MET A 124 -3.83 -10.85 12.38
CA MET A 124 -5.15 -10.29 12.02
C MET A 124 -4.98 -9.55 10.70
N ASP A 125 -5.71 -9.97 9.68
CA ASP A 125 -5.72 -9.30 8.38
C ASP A 125 -6.46 -7.97 8.40
N GLY A 126 -6.33 -7.18 7.33
CA GLY A 126 -6.91 -5.84 7.25
C GLY A 126 -8.44 -5.84 7.27
N HIS A 127 -9.10 -6.84 6.68
CA HIS A 127 -10.56 -6.94 6.70
C HIS A 127 -11.09 -7.21 8.10
N GLN A 128 -10.43 -8.10 8.84
CA GLN A 128 -10.77 -8.38 10.24
C GLN A 128 -10.53 -7.15 11.11
N ALA A 129 -9.42 -6.42 10.89
CA ALA A 129 -9.10 -5.21 11.62
C ALA A 129 -10.11 -4.09 11.35
N ALA A 130 -10.52 -3.87 10.10
CA ALA A 130 -11.56 -2.90 9.75
C ALA A 130 -12.89 -3.21 10.42
N LYS A 131 -13.35 -4.46 10.35
CA LYS A 131 -14.58 -4.91 11.05
C LYS A 131 -14.48 -4.69 12.55
N ALA A 132 -13.32 -5.00 13.16
CA ALA A 132 -13.10 -4.78 14.59
C ALA A 132 -13.13 -3.29 14.97
N ILE A 133 -12.52 -2.42 14.16
CA ILE A 133 -12.58 -0.96 14.37
C ILE A 133 -14.03 -0.48 14.26
N ARG A 134 -14.77 -0.86 13.21
CA ARG A 134 -16.17 -0.45 13.04
C ARG A 134 -17.07 -0.93 14.20
N ALA A 135 -16.81 -2.12 14.76
CA ALA A 135 -17.53 -2.65 15.91
C ALA A 135 -17.34 -1.81 17.19
N LEU A 136 -16.28 -1.00 17.30
CA LEU A 136 -16.09 -0.06 18.41
C LEU A 136 -17.08 1.12 18.36
N GLY A 137 -17.86 1.26 17.30
CA GLY A 137 -18.79 2.39 17.10
C GLY A 137 -19.81 2.60 18.22
N ILE A 138 -20.11 1.57 19.02
CA ILE A 138 -20.97 1.69 20.20
C ILE A 138 -20.28 2.51 21.30
N GLU A 139 -18.97 2.32 21.46
CA GLU A 139 -18.18 2.95 22.52
C GLU A 139 -17.51 4.26 22.07
N ARG A 140 -17.19 4.36 20.76
CA ARG A 140 -16.54 5.53 20.19
C ARG A 140 -17.08 5.89 18.80
N SER A 141 -17.69 7.07 18.70
CA SER A 141 -18.38 7.52 17.49
C SER A 141 -17.47 7.68 16.26
N ASP A 142 -16.21 8.07 16.46
CA ASP A 142 -15.22 8.20 15.38
C ASP A 142 -14.89 6.86 14.70
N ALA A 143 -15.09 5.74 15.36
CA ALA A 143 -14.90 4.41 14.76
C ALA A 143 -15.84 4.13 13.58
N VAL A 144 -17.00 4.79 13.53
CA VAL A 144 -17.96 4.66 12.41
C VAL A 144 -17.56 5.53 11.23
N THR A 145 -16.96 6.69 11.50
CA THR A 145 -16.75 7.76 10.50
C THR A 145 -15.31 7.87 10.00
N ILE A 146 -14.31 7.39 10.77
CA ILE A 146 -12.91 7.47 10.33
C ILE A 146 -12.73 6.77 8.97
N PRO A 147 -12.13 7.46 7.99
CA PRO A 147 -11.81 6.81 6.72
C PRO A 147 -10.81 5.67 6.92
N ILE A 148 -11.09 4.51 6.32
CA ILE A 148 -10.17 3.38 6.25
C ILE A 148 -9.92 3.10 4.77
N ILE A 149 -8.68 3.26 4.32
CA ILE A 149 -8.27 3.05 2.93
C ILE A 149 -7.45 1.75 2.88
N ALA A 150 -7.90 0.79 2.07
CA ALA A 150 -7.20 -0.47 1.87
C ALA A 150 -5.93 -0.27 1.03
N LEU A 151 -4.85 -0.95 1.41
CA LEU A 151 -3.64 -1.13 0.60
C LEU A 151 -3.53 -2.60 0.22
N SER A 152 -3.57 -2.95 -1.07
CA SER A 152 -3.52 -4.36 -1.48
C SER A 152 -2.62 -4.61 -2.68
N ALA A 153 -2.12 -5.83 -2.79
CA ALA A 153 -1.34 -6.29 -3.95
C ALA A 153 -2.21 -6.49 -5.21
N ASN A 154 -3.52 -6.59 -5.06
CA ASN A 154 -4.47 -6.87 -6.12
C ASN A 154 -5.54 -5.78 -6.21
N ALA A 155 -5.86 -5.35 -7.43
CA ALA A 155 -6.93 -4.40 -7.73
C ALA A 155 -8.09 -5.09 -8.48
N PHE A 156 -8.37 -6.37 -8.19
CA PHE A 156 -9.52 -7.04 -8.78
C PHE A 156 -10.82 -6.55 -8.14
N ILE A 157 -11.89 -6.52 -8.93
CA ILE A 157 -13.21 -6.02 -8.51
C ILE A 157 -13.70 -6.74 -7.25
N ASP A 158 -13.46 -8.05 -7.16
CA ASP A 158 -13.87 -8.85 -6.00
C ASP A 158 -13.13 -8.45 -4.71
N ASP A 159 -11.82 -8.13 -4.79
CA ASP A 159 -11.01 -7.69 -3.65
C ASP A 159 -11.45 -6.30 -3.16
N ILE A 160 -11.81 -5.41 -4.09
CA ILE A 160 -12.36 -4.08 -3.76
C ILE A 160 -13.70 -4.22 -3.04
N GLN A 161 -14.59 -5.08 -3.53
CA GLN A 161 -15.89 -5.30 -2.91
C GLN A 161 -15.75 -5.88 -1.50
N GLU A 162 -14.85 -6.84 -1.28
CA GLU A 162 -14.58 -7.40 0.04
C GLU A 162 -14.07 -6.34 1.03
N SER A 163 -13.22 -5.42 0.56
CA SER A 163 -12.74 -4.29 1.36
C SER A 163 -13.89 -3.37 1.79
N LEU A 164 -14.77 -3.01 0.87
CA LEU A 164 -15.97 -2.22 1.17
C LEU A 164 -16.92 -2.94 2.13
N ASP A 165 -17.17 -4.22 1.93
CA ASP A 165 -18.03 -5.05 2.80
C ASP A 165 -17.44 -5.22 4.21
N SER A 166 -16.13 -5.07 4.35
CA SER A 166 -15.47 -5.07 5.66
C SER A 166 -15.54 -3.72 6.39
N GLY A 167 -16.11 -2.69 5.75
CA GLY A 167 -16.27 -1.35 6.30
C GLY A 167 -15.14 -0.39 5.96
N MET A 168 -14.29 -0.72 4.99
CA MET A 168 -13.31 0.23 4.42
C MET A 168 -14.02 1.19 3.45
N ASN A 169 -13.38 2.33 3.15
CA ASN A 169 -13.99 3.41 2.39
C ASN A 169 -13.46 3.50 0.95
N ASP A 170 -12.21 3.11 0.75
CA ASP A 170 -11.54 3.16 -0.56
C ASP A 170 -10.41 2.13 -0.63
N HIS A 171 -9.76 2.04 -1.78
CA HIS A 171 -8.76 1.04 -2.07
C HIS A 171 -7.63 1.64 -2.93
N ILE A 172 -6.39 1.29 -2.61
CA ILE A 172 -5.19 1.66 -3.38
C ILE A 172 -4.39 0.39 -3.65
N SER A 173 -3.95 0.23 -4.90
CA SER A 173 -3.11 -0.89 -5.29
C SER A 173 -1.64 -0.65 -4.92
N LYS A 174 -0.96 -1.70 -4.48
CA LYS A 174 0.51 -1.71 -4.35
C LYS A 174 1.15 -2.08 -5.71
N PRO A 175 2.27 -1.44 -6.10
CA PRO A 175 3.06 -0.48 -5.34
C PRO A 175 2.36 0.88 -5.23
N ILE A 176 2.47 1.51 -4.06
CA ILE A 176 1.79 2.77 -3.76
C ILE A 176 2.30 3.88 -4.71
N ASN A 177 1.37 4.46 -5.45
CA ASN A 177 1.62 5.68 -6.23
C ASN A 177 1.28 6.89 -5.36
N MET A 178 2.22 7.84 -5.21
CA MET A 178 2.06 9.00 -4.35
C MET A 178 0.90 9.90 -4.78
N GLU A 179 0.73 10.15 -6.07
CA GLU A 179 -0.34 11.00 -6.59
C GLU A 179 -1.72 10.38 -6.26
N GLU A 180 -1.88 9.08 -6.52
CA GLU A 180 -3.09 8.33 -6.21
C GLU A 180 -3.40 8.32 -4.70
N LEU A 181 -2.36 8.13 -3.87
CA LEU A 181 -2.49 8.14 -2.41
C LEU A 181 -2.99 9.50 -1.91
N ILE A 182 -2.34 10.59 -2.30
CA ILE A 182 -2.70 11.95 -1.88
C ILE A 182 -4.09 12.33 -2.39
N ASP A 183 -4.42 12.01 -3.63
CA ASP A 183 -5.74 12.26 -4.21
C ASP A 183 -6.83 11.50 -3.45
N THR A 184 -6.56 10.24 -3.11
CA THR A 184 -7.50 9.41 -2.34
C THR A 184 -7.67 9.94 -0.92
N ILE A 185 -6.58 10.24 -0.21
CA ILE A 185 -6.63 10.82 1.13
C ILE A 185 -7.46 12.12 1.13
N THR A 186 -7.22 13.00 0.17
CA THR A 186 -7.90 14.30 0.09
C THR A 186 -9.41 14.19 -0.12
N LYS A 187 -9.93 13.12 -0.72
CA LYS A 187 -11.38 12.88 -0.86
C LYS A 187 -12.06 12.74 0.49
N TYR A 188 -11.36 12.22 1.50
CA TYR A 188 -11.92 11.84 2.79
C TYR A 188 -11.63 12.86 3.90
N ILE A 189 -10.59 13.66 3.75
CA ILE A 189 -10.22 14.68 4.73
C ILE A 189 -10.98 15.96 4.38
N LYS A 190 -11.87 16.39 5.28
CA LYS A 190 -12.54 17.68 5.18
C LYS A 190 -11.57 18.77 5.61
N HIS A 191 -11.26 19.69 4.71
CA HIS A 191 -10.69 20.96 5.10
C HIS A 191 -11.86 21.82 5.63
N ASP A 192 -11.87 22.05 6.97
CA ASP A 192 -12.69 23.10 7.55
C ASP A 192 -12.11 24.48 7.25
#